data_0f02b34f27ecc4a324578005718cf42c
#
_entry.id   0f02b34f27ecc4a324578005718cf42c
#
_cell.length_a   1.000
_cell.length_b   1.000
_cell.length_c   1.000
_cell.angle_alpha   90.00
_cell.angle_beta   90.00
_cell.angle_gamma   90.00
#
_symmetry.space_group_name_H-M   'P 1'
#
loop_
_entity.id
_entity.type
_entity.pdbx_description
1 polymer ?
#
loop_
_entity_poly.entity_id
_entity_poly.type
_entity_poly.pdbx_seq_one_letter_code
_entity_poly.pdbx_strand_id
1 'polypeptide(L)'
;TFYEKNDINTTDMHSFIHPFVKAVQCSWEGRSDWQTFKDIAKKLSEIASEYAEDFGSVTDVVLTPLGHDSPHELGQALDVKNWYKGECDLIPGKTAPLIHVIDRDYRTIYDKYTSIGPLLSTNGGGNRGIKWNLDPEISELCQLNGTVQEGVAKGRPKMETDINAANFILRVSPETNGALSFRSWSFVKDQCGVDASFLSEGHIADKITFDDLAHRPAKTFSAPDWSGTENDEIPYVAFWQNKYLLLPWRTITGRQQFYQDHAWMRAFGQQFAQYRAPANQRALSGYRDVADNGNKAIILNFMTAHQKWGIHSTYYDNERMLTLSRGGPVVWMSDIDAANAGIVDNDWIECWNANGAVVGRAIVSSRMPEGLCVMQHATEKTVNTPGSEVTGLRGGDHNSPTRVILNPTHMIGGYGHLSYAFNYYGTIAPNRDDFAWVRKMNKVDWMDEEADKKGGAV
;
A
#
# COMPACT_ATOMS: atom_id res chain seq x y z
N THR A 1 -5.59 4.87 18.13
CA THR A 1 -5.98 3.45 17.99
C THR A 1 -7.29 3.30 17.25
N PHE A 2 -7.66 2.06 16.85
CA PHE A 2 -8.97 1.80 16.22
C PHE A 2 -10.17 2.11 17.12
N TYR A 3 -9.98 2.15 18.42
CA TYR A 3 -11.03 2.52 19.37
C TYR A 3 -11.26 4.03 19.47
N GLU A 4 -10.36 4.83 18.93
CA GLU A 4 -10.35 6.29 19.07
C GLU A 4 -10.76 7.03 17.78
N LYS A 5 -10.99 6.31 16.68
CA LYS A 5 -11.37 6.90 15.38
C LYS A 5 -12.65 6.29 14.81
N ASN A 6 -13.30 7.02 13.92
CA ASN A 6 -14.30 6.45 13.03
C ASN A 6 -13.65 6.11 11.69
N ASP A 7 -13.98 4.93 11.16
CA ASP A 7 -13.45 4.45 9.89
C ASP A 7 -14.33 3.34 9.34
N ILE A 8 -14.04 2.87 8.15
CA ILE A 8 -14.66 1.70 7.54
C ILE A 8 -13.58 0.70 7.13
N ASN A 9 -13.92 -0.57 7.14
CA ASN A 9 -13.01 -1.63 6.75
C ASN A 9 -13.70 -2.68 5.88
N THR A 10 -13.01 -3.09 4.83
CA THR A 10 -13.37 -4.24 4.00
C THR A 10 -12.23 -5.23 3.98
N THR A 11 -12.50 -6.44 3.57
CA THR A 11 -11.46 -7.44 3.30
C THR A 11 -11.74 -8.16 1.99
N ASP A 12 -10.71 -8.63 1.33
CA ASP A 12 -10.82 -9.43 0.11
C ASP A 12 -11.32 -10.86 0.39
N MET A 13 -11.50 -11.21 1.67
CA MET A 13 -11.85 -12.57 2.10
C MET A 13 -13.35 -12.81 2.24
N HIS A 14 -14.15 -11.76 2.27
CA HIS A 14 -15.61 -11.83 2.37
C HIS A 14 -16.27 -10.55 1.85
N SER A 15 -17.57 -10.64 1.55
CA SER A 15 -18.36 -9.54 1.00
C SER A 15 -19.07 -8.71 2.08
N PHE A 16 -18.39 -8.35 3.15
CA PHE A 16 -18.93 -7.49 4.20
C PHE A 16 -18.06 -6.25 4.40
N ILE A 17 -18.71 -5.14 4.66
CA ILE A 17 -18.09 -3.92 5.13
C ILE A 17 -18.38 -3.73 6.62
N HIS A 18 -17.37 -3.37 7.38
CA HIS A 18 -17.42 -3.22 8.82
C HIS A 18 -17.08 -1.78 9.21
N PRO A 19 -17.70 -1.22 10.26
CA PRO A 19 -17.30 0.05 10.81
C PRO A 19 -16.20 -0.13 11.86
N PHE A 20 -15.39 0.89 11.98
CA PHE A 20 -14.72 1.22 13.23
C PHE A 20 -15.45 2.42 13.83
N VAL A 21 -16.22 2.18 14.87
CA VAL A 21 -16.93 3.25 15.58
C VAL A 21 -16.11 3.65 16.79
N LYS A 22 -15.85 4.93 16.89
CA LYS A 22 -15.11 5.50 18.01
C LYS A 22 -15.77 5.16 19.35
N ALA A 23 -15.08 4.36 20.13
CA ALA A 23 -15.57 3.91 21.45
C ALA A 23 -15.11 4.78 22.60
N VAL A 24 -13.95 5.42 22.46
CA VAL A 24 -13.35 6.32 23.47
C VAL A 24 -12.81 7.57 22.78
N GLN A 25 -12.75 8.67 23.53
CA GLN A 25 -12.08 9.87 23.04
C GLN A 25 -10.57 9.62 22.97
N CYS A 26 -9.92 10.21 21.98
CA CYS A 26 -8.47 10.20 21.94
C CYS A 26 -7.93 10.78 23.23
N SER A 27 -7.03 10.04 23.87
CA SER A 27 -6.23 10.54 24.95
C SER A 27 -5.07 11.36 24.38
N TRP A 28 -4.63 12.36 25.10
CA TRP A 28 -3.53 13.23 24.70
C TRP A 28 -3.78 13.88 23.32
N GLU A 29 -2.75 14.01 22.53
CA GLU A 29 -2.76 14.62 21.20
C GLU A 29 -3.07 13.61 20.07
N GLY A 30 -3.63 12.44 20.40
CA GLY A 30 -4.01 11.43 19.42
C GLY A 30 -5.04 11.96 18.42
N ARG A 31 -4.81 11.70 17.14
CA ARG A 31 -5.68 12.12 16.03
C ARG A 31 -5.97 10.93 15.12
N SER A 32 -7.13 10.95 14.45
CA SER A 32 -7.39 10.02 13.36
C SER A 32 -6.48 10.34 12.17
N ASP A 33 -6.34 9.39 11.26
CA ASP A 33 -5.60 9.60 10.01
C ASP A 33 -6.18 10.79 9.24
N TRP A 34 -7.50 10.85 9.13
CA TRP A 34 -8.20 11.97 8.49
C TRP A 34 -7.86 13.32 9.13
N GLN A 35 -7.94 13.39 10.46
CA GLN A 35 -7.62 14.60 11.20
C GLN A 35 -6.17 15.01 11.04
N THR A 36 -5.25 14.05 11.06
CA THR A 36 -3.82 14.30 10.86
C THR A 36 -3.54 14.97 9.51
N PHE A 37 -4.04 14.39 8.44
CA PHE A 37 -3.85 14.97 7.10
C PHE A 37 -4.60 16.29 6.91
N LYS A 38 -5.75 16.44 7.53
CA LYS A 38 -6.49 17.70 7.53
C LYS A 38 -5.70 18.84 8.19
N ASP A 39 -5.08 18.55 9.32
CA ASP A 39 -4.26 19.54 10.05
C ASP A 39 -3.00 19.89 9.26
N ILE A 40 -2.37 18.91 8.59
CA ILE A 40 -1.25 19.15 7.68
C ILE A 40 -1.70 20.04 6.52
N ALA A 41 -2.81 19.74 5.87
CA ALA A 41 -3.35 20.54 4.77
C ALA A 41 -3.65 21.99 5.22
N LYS A 42 -4.23 22.15 6.42
CA LYS A 42 -4.48 23.46 7.01
C LYS A 42 -3.19 24.24 7.22
N LYS A 43 -2.19 23.60 7.85
CA LYS A 43 -0.91 24.26 8.13
C LYS A 43 -0.16 24.64 6.85
N LEU A 44 -0.20 23.78 5.82
CA LEU A 44 0.37 24.12 4.51
C LEU A 44 -0.32 25.31 3.87
N SER A 45 -1.66 25.40 3.94
CA SER A 45 -2.39 26.56 3.42
C SER A 45 -2.07 27.86 4.16
N GLU A 46 -1.92 27.79 5.49
CA GLU A 46 -1.52 28.92 6.33
C GLU A 46 -0.13 29.42 5.93
N ILE A 47 0.87 28.53 5.89
CA ILE A 47 2.25 28.86 5.50
C ILE A 47 2.29 29.42 4.08
N ALA A 48 1.62 28.77 3.12
CA ALA A 48 1.57 29.25 1.75
C ALA A 48 0.94 30.65 1.63
N SER A 49 -0.02 30.98 2.51
CA SER A 49 -0.61 32.32 2.55
C SER A 49 0.34 33.36 3.17
N GLU A 50 1.13 32.97 4.15
CA GLU A 50 2.14 33.81 4.77
C GLU A 50 3.29 34.16 3.80
N TYR A 51 3.70 33.17 3.00
CA TYR A 51 4.79 33.29 2.00
C TYR A 51 4.25 33.32 0.56
N ALA A 52 3.11 33.99 0.33
CA ALA A 52 2.37 33.94 -0.94
C ALA A 52 3.17 34.40 -2.15
N GLU A 53 4.13 35.34 -1.99
CA GLU A 53 4.97 35.83 -3.07
C GLU A 53 5.99 34.78 -3.54
N ASP A 54 6.45 33.91 -2.63
CA ASP A 54 7.46 32.88 -2.91
C ASP A 54 6.84 31.50 -3.22
N PHE A 55 5.79 31.10 -2.49
CA PHE A 55 5.28 29.73 -2.46
C PHE A 55 3.75 29.60 -2.63
N GLY A 56 3.01 30.68 -2.78
CA GLY A 56 1.55 30.62 -2.85
C GLY A 56 1.05 29.89 -4.08
N SER A 57 1.68 30.08 -5.23
CA SER A 57 1.38 29.39 -6.48
C SER A 57 2.66 28.94 -7.15
N VAL A 58 2.68 27.67 -7.58
CA VAL A 58 3.83 27.03 -8.22
C VAL A 58 3.38 26.35 -9.50
N THR A 59 4.05 26.69 -10.60
CA THR A 59 3.88 25.96 -11.86
C THR A 59 4.63 24.63 -11.77
N ASP A 60 3.91 23.53 -11.99
CA ASP A 60 4.43 22.18 -11.89
C ASP A 60 4.17 21.40 -13.19
N VAL A 61 5.04 20.43 -13.46
CA VAL A 61 4.94 19.53 -14.59
C VAL A 61 4.52 18.16 -14.10
N VAL A 62 3.34 17.73 -14.46
CA VAL A 62 2.77 16.45 -14.05
C VAL A 62 2.70 15.51 -15.24
N LEU A 63 3.27 14.33 -15.07
CA LEU A 63 3.12 13.22 -16.01
C LEU A 63 1.88 12.41 -15.61
N THR A 64 0.94 12.31 -16.54
CA THR A 64 -0.17 11.38 -16.34
C THR A 64 0.13 10.05 -17.01
N PRO A 65 -0.40 8.95 -16.44
CA PRO A 65 -0.30 7.64 -17.04
C PRO A 65 -0.83 7.63 -18.46
N LEU A 66 -0.32 6.69 -19.26
CA LEU A 66 -0.95 6.34 -20.52
C LEU A 66 -2.36 5.85 -20.26
N GLY A 67 -3.30 6.27 -21.07
CA GLY A 67 -4.72 5.93 -20.91
C GLY A 67 -5.10 4.49 -21.28
N HIS A 68 -4.20 3.55 -21.03
CA HIS A 68 -4.41 2.13 -21.32
C HIS A 68 -5.08 1.44 -20.14
N ASP A 69 -6.38 1.44 -20.14
CA ASP A 69 -7.16 0.85 -19.06
C ASP A 69 -7.60 -0.58 -19.34
N SER A 70 -7.51 -1.05 -20.56
CA SER A 70 -7.91 -2.41 -20.89
C SER A 70 -6.79 -3.18 -21.58
N PRO A 71 -6.68 -4.50 -21.37
CA PRO A 71 -5.75 -5.34 -22.10
C PRO A 71 -5.99 -5.33 -23.61
N HIS A 72 -7.21 -5.07 -24.01
CA HIS A 72 -7.60 -5.01 -25.43
C HIS A 72 -6.97 -3.80 -26.14
N GLU A 73 -6.90 -2.65 -25.47
CA GLU A 73 -6.25 -1.46 -26.00
C GLU A 73 -4.73 -1.59 -26.08
N LEU A 74 -4.16 -2.39 -25.17
CA LEU A 74 -2.73 -2.64 -25.11
C LEU A 74 -2.25 -3.66 -26.15
N GLY A 75 -3.15 -4.50 -26.61
CA GLY A 75 -2.79 -5.61 -27.50
C GLY A 75 -1.83 -6.59 -26.84
N GLN A 76 -1.03 -7.24 -27.66
CA GLN A 76 0.08 -8.07 -27.18
C GLN A 76 1.28 -7.17 -26.81
N ALA A 77 2.10 -7.64 -25.89
CA ALA A 77 3.32 -6.90 -25.51
C ALA A 77 4.24 -6.60 -26.70
N LEU A 78 4.22 -7.44 -27.72
CA LEU A 78 4.96 -7.24 -28.97
C LEU A 78 4.41 -6.08 -29.82
N ASP A 79 3.17 -5.70 -29.61
CA ASP A 79 2.51 -4.61 -30.33
C ASP A 79 2.78 -3.25 -29.70
N VAL A 80 3.36 -3.22 -28.50
CA VAL A 80 3.78 -1.99 -27.82
C VAL A 80 4.96 -1.39 -28.56
N LYS A 81 4.70 -0.41 -29.38
CA LYS A 81 5.69 0.27 -30.21
C LYS A 81 6.37 1.40 -29.45
N ASN A 82 7.63 1.60 -29.75
CA ASN A 82 8.46 2.61 -29.12
C ASN A 82 8.56 3.85 -30.02
N TRP A 83 7.88 4.94 -29.63
CA TRP A 83 7.95 6.21 -30.31
C TRP A 83 9.37 6.80 -30.37
N TYR A 84 10.19 6.61 -29.32
CA TYR A 84 11.56 7.10 -29.29
C TYR A 84 12.46 6.46 -30.35
N LYS A 85 12.19 5.21 -30.70
CA LYS A 85 12.88 4.50 -31.80
C LYS A 85 12.24 4.75 -33.16
N GLY A 86 11.22 5.55 -33.25
CA GLY A 86 10.51 5.81 -34.50
C GLY A 86 9.60 4.68 -34.96
N GLU A 87 9.26 3.74 -34.09
CA GLU A 87 8.37 2.62 -34.42
C GLU A 87 6.90 3.05 -34.51
N CYS A 88 6.55 4.20 -33.95
CA CYS A 88 5.24 4.83 -34.03
C CYS A 88 5.35 6.32 -33.76
N ASP A 89 4.29 7.05 -34.04
CA ASP A 89 4.19 8.48 -33.72
C ASP A 89 4.15 8.71 -32.21
N LEU A 90 4.72 9.83 -31.78
CA LEU A 90 4.60 10.31 -30.42
C LEU A 90 3.19 10.92 -30.23
N ILE A 91 2.30 10.17 -29.57
CA ILE A 91 0.94 10.62 -29.26
C ILE A 91 0.80 10.67 -27.74
N PRO A 92 0.75 11.87 -27.12
CA PRO A 92 0.58 12.02 -25.67
C PRO A 92 -0.67 11.30 -25.15
N GLY A 93 -0.52 10.54 -24.09
CA GLY A 93 -1.59 9.71 -23.51
C GLY A 93 -1.85 8.38 -24.21
N LYS A 94 -1.17 8.08 -25.33
CA LYS A 94 -1.26 6.81 -26.07
C LYS A 94 0.08 6.10 -26.18
N THR A 95 0.98 6.68 -26.94
CA THR A 95 2.32 6.10 -27.19
C THR A 95 3.41 6.74 -26.35
N ALA A 96 3.12 7.89 -25.73
CA ALA A 96 3.98 8.61 -24.79
C ALA A 96 3.17 9.12 -23.60
N PRO A 97 3.81 9.35 -22.45
CA PRO A 97 3.14 9.99 -21.32
C PRO A 97 2.57 11.35 -21.70
N LEU A 98 1.40 11.68 -21.16
CA LEU A 98 0.82 13.00 -21.29
C LEU A 98 1.42 13.93 -20.26
N ILE A 99 2.04 15.00 -20.73
CA ILE A 99 2.62 16.04 -19.88
C ILE A 99 1.58 17.16 -19.69
N HIS A 100 1.29 17.46 -18.44
CA HIS A 100 0.48 18.59 -18.06
C HIS A 100 1.33 19.62 -17.34
N VAL A 101 1.23 20.86 -17.75
CA VAL A 101 1.70 21.99 -16.97
C VAL A 101 0.52 22.51 -16.17
N ILE A 102 0.64 22.49 -14.87
CA ILE A 102 -0.43 22.90 -13.96
C ILE A 102 0.09 23.94 -12.97
N ASP A 103 -0.76 24.88 -12.63
CA ASP A 103 -0.48 25.79 -11.52
C ASP A 103 -1.13 25.24 -10.26
N ARG A 104 -0.29 25.05 -9.24
CA ARG A 104 -0.71 24.60 -7.92
C ARG A 104 -0.75 25.81 -6.99
N ASP A 105 -1.92 26.12 -6.49
CA ASP A 105 -2.08 27.11 -5.43
C ASP A 105 -2.14 26.41 -4.07
N TYR A 106 -1.04 26.44 -3.34
CA TYR A 106 -0.92 25.79 -2.05
C TYR A 106 -1.76 26.45 -0.94
N ARG A 107 -2.18 27.70 -1.13
CA ARG A 107 -3.11 28.40 -0.21
C ARG A 107 -4.47 27.72 -0.15
N THR A 108 -4.85 26.99 -1.19
CA THR A 108 -6.15 26.33 -1.33
C THR A 108 -6.13 24.83 -1.02
N ILE A 109 -5.01 24.28 -0.49
CA ILE A 109 -4.91 22.85 -0.20
C ILE A 109 -5.94 22.41 0.84
N TYR A 110 -6.13 23.21 1.89
CA TYR A 110 -7.10 22.90 2.94
C TYR A 110 -8.52 22.79 2.38
N ASP A 111 -8.95 23.76 1.58
CA ASP A 111 -10.27 23.73 0.95
C ASP A 111 -10.47 22.52 0.05
N LYS A 112 -9.41 22.15 -0.71
CA LYS A 112 -9.45 20.99 -1.59
C LYS A 112 -9.45 19.67 -0.82
N TYR A 113 -8.78 19.61 0.32
CA TYR A 113 -8.74 18.43 1.16
C TYR A 113 -10.08 18.20 1.89
N THR A 114 -10.70 19.25 2.39
CA THR A 114 -11.96 19.19 3.16
C THR A 114 -13.21 19.21 2.29
N SER A 115 -13.07 18.98 0.99
CA SER A 115 -14.17 18.94 0.04
C SER A 115 -13.87 18.01 -1.14
N ILE A 116 -14.89 17.73 -1.92
CA ILE A 116 -14.74 16.98 -3.17
C ILE A 116 -14.40 17.96 -4.29
N GLY A 117 -13.28 17.70 -4.96
CA GLY A 117 -12.85 18.54 -6.09
C GLY A 117 -13.73 18.41 -7.34
N PRO A 118 -13.62 19.37 -8.25
CA PRO A 118 -14.44 19.41 -9.47
C PRO A 118 -14.17 18.26 -10.45
N LEU A 119 -12.99 17.69 -10.43
CA LEU A 119 -12.61 16.62 -11.36
C LEU A 119 -13.49 15.38 -11.22
N LEU A 120 -13.96 15.08 -10.01
CA LEU A 120 -14.83 13.96 -9.77
C LEU A 120 -16.17 14.11 -10.50
N SER A 121 -16.73 15.33 -10.53
CA SER A 121 -17.95 15.61 -11.30
C SER A 121 -17.70 15.58 -12.82
N THR A 122 -16.56 16.09 -13.27
CA THR A 122 -16.22 16.15 -14.70
C THR A 122 -15.88 14.78 -15.27
N ASN A 123 -15.04 14.03 -14.54
CA ASN A 123 -14.49 12.75 -15.01
C ASN A 123 -15.34 11.55 -14.56
N GLY A 124 -16.25 11.75 -13.61
CA GLY A 124 -16.98 10.66 -12.97
C GLY A 124 -16.14 9.82 -12.03
N GLY A 125 -16.74 8.77 -11.50
CA GLY A 125 -16.06 7.70 -10.77
C GLY A 125 -15.69 6.56 -11.71
N GLY A 126 -14.93 5.64 -11.19
CA GLY A 126 -14.63 4.42 -11.90
C GLY A 126 -13.24 3.89 -11.60
N ASN A 127 -13.03 2.67 -12.04
CA ASN A 127 -11.77 1.99 -11.91
C ASN A 127 -11.59 1.07 -13.12
N ARG A 128 -10.35 0.93 -13.59
CA ARG A 128 -9.99 -0.06 -14.60
C ARG A 128 -10.79 0.05 -15.91
N GLY A 129 -11.01 1.25 -16.40
CA GLY A 129 -11.75 1.51 -17.63
C GLY A 129 -13.26 1.47 -17.49
N ILE A 130 -13.78 1.06 -16.34
CA ILE A 130 -15.20 1.13 -16.00
C ILE A 130 -15.48 2.51 -15.40
N LYS A 131 -16.44 3.25 -15.97
CA LYS A 131 -16.76 4.62 -15.56
C LYS A 131 -18.24 4.78 -15.29
N TRP A 132 -18.58 5.64 -14.35
CA TRP A 132 -19.95 6.05 -14.04
C TRP A 132 -20.03 7.52 -13.65
N ASN A 133 -21.15 8.15 -14.00
CA ASN A 133 -21.45 9.50 -13.57
C ASN A 133 -21.77 9.54 -12.08
N LEU A 134 -21.25 10.53 -11.36
CA LEU A 134 -21.42 10.71 -9.91
C LEU A 134 -22.24 11.95 -9.52
N ASP A 135 -22.86 12.66 -10.48
CA ASP A 135 -23.61 13.88 -10.17
C ASP A 135 -24.75 13.66 -9.15
N PRO A 136 -25.55 12.57 -9.25
CA PRO A 136 -26.55 12.26 -8.25
C PRO A 136 -25.96 12.05 -6.86
N GLU A 137 -24.87 11.30 -6.78
CA GLU A 137 -24.19 10.96 -5.51
C GLU A 137 -23.57 12.19 -4.86
N ILE A 138 -23.02 13.10 -5.66
CA ILE A 138 -22.47 14.37 -5.18
C ILE A 138 -23.60 15.24 -4.61
N SER A 139 -24.73 15.29 -5.28
CA SER A 139 -25.90 16.02 -4.79
C SER A 139 -26.42 15.47 -3.46
N GLU A 140 -26.50 14.14 -3.33
CA GLU A 140 -26.88 13.49 -2.07
C GLU A 140 -25.87 13.72 -0.96
N LEU A 141 -24.58 13.73 -1.28
CA LEU A 141 -23.52 14.02 -0.30
C LEU A 141 -23.59 15.45 0.22
N CYS A 142 -23.99 16.41 -0.62
CA CYS A 142 -24.27 17.78 -0.18
C CYS A 142 -25.37 17.83 0.88
N GLN A 143 -26.39 16.99 0.74
CA GLN A 143 -27.47 16.89 1.72
C GLN A 143 -27.01 16.19 3.03
N LEU A 144 -26.23 15.14 2.89
CA LEU A 144 -25.77 14.31 4.02
C LEU A 144 -24.66 14.98 4.84
N ASN A 145 -23.64 15.50 4.18
CA ASN A 145 -22.45 16.07 4.83
C ASN A 145 -22.52 17.58 5.00
N GLY A 146 -23.50 18.25 4.36
CA GLY A 146 -23.53 19.69 4.21
C GLY A 146 -22.66 20.17 3.05
N THR A 147 -22.82 21.45 2.71
CA THR A 147 -22.17 22.07 1.56
C THR A 147 -21.17 23.13 2.01
N VAL A 148 -20.02 23.18 1.35
CA VAL A 148 -19.02 24.23 1.56
C VAL A 148 -19.57 25.57 1.11
N GLN A 149 -19.47 26.60 1.95
CA GLN A 149 -20.10 27.88 1.71
C GLN A 149 -19.19 28.90 1.02
N GLU A 150 -17.88 28.78 1.21
CA GLU A 150 -16.89 29.76 0.78
C GLU A 150 -15.66 29.07 0.15
N GLY A 151 -14.73 29.85 -0.40
CA GLY A 151 -13.48 29.36 -0.98
C GLY A 151 -13.63 28.67 -2.33
N VAL A 152 -12.58 28.01 -2.78
CA VAL A 152 -12.51 27.34 -4.09
C VAL A 152 -13.40 26.10 -4.20
N ALA A 153 -13.80 25.56 -3.07
CA ALA A 153 -14.67 24.39 -2.97
C ALA A 153 -16.14 24.73 -2.75
N LYS A 154 -16.53 26.01 -2.86
CA LYS A 154 -17.92 26.45 -2.66
C LYS A 154 -18.89 25.62 -3.49
N GLY A 155 -19.96 25.18 -2.86
CA GLY A 155 -21.00 24.36 -3.47
C GLY A 155 -20.71 22.86 -3.50
N ARG A 156 -19.55 22.44 -3.00
CA ARG A 156 -19.15 21.02 -2.94
C ARG A 156 -19.53 20.38 -1.60
N PRO A 157 -19.71 19.06 -1.56
CA PRO A 157 -19.94 18.35 -0.31
C PRO A 157 -18.77 18.53 0.65
N LYS A 158 -19.07 18.72 1.93
CA LYS A 158 -18.07 18.80 2.97
C LYS A 158 -17.45 17.44 3.27
N MET A 159 -16.14 17.45 3.58
CA MET A 159 -15.37 16.32 4.08
C MET A 159 -14.54 16.73 5.29
N GLU A 160 -15.17 17.32 6.30
CA GLU A 160 -14.48 17.88 7.46
C GLU A 160 -14.17 16.84 8.55
N THR A 161 -14.91 15.74 8.58
CA THR A 161 -14.81 14.70 9.62
C THR A 161 -14.56 13.32 9.04
N ASP A 162 -14.06 12.38 9.85
CA ASP A 162 -13.93 10.97 9.51
C ASP A 162 -15.24 10.40 8.93
N ILE A 163 -16.37 10.74 9.56
CA ILE A 163 -17.70 10.27 9.13
C ILE A 163 -18.08 10.85 7.77
N ASN A 164 -17.76 12.13 7.52
CA ASN A 164 -18.00 12.72 6.19
C ASN A 164 -17.17 12.00 5.11
N ALA A 165 -15.92 11.68 5.39
CA ALA A 165 -15.07 10.93 4.49
C ALA A 165 -15.57 9.49 4.27
N ALA A 166 -16.01 8.82 5.34
CA ALA A 166 -16.63 7.50 5.24
C ALA A 166 -17.91 7.53 4.39
N ASN A 167 -18.80 8.48 4.64
CA ASN A 167 -20.01 8.65 3.84
C ASN A 167 -19.72 8.94 2.35
N PHE A 168 -18.64 9.69 2.08
CA PHE A 168 -18.20 9.90 0.70
C PHE A 168 -17.81 8.57 0.03
N ILE A 169 -16.94 7.78 0.68
CA ILE A 169 -16.50 6.49 0.14
C ILE A 169 -17.71 5.58 -0.11
N LEU A 170 -18.59 5.45 0.89
CA LEU A 170 -19.79 4.61 0.80
C LEU A 170 -20.75 5.07 -0.31
N ARG A 171 -20.83 6.36 -0.56
CA ARG A 171 -21.76 6.90 -1.56
C ARG A 171 -21.26 6.77 -3.00
N VAL A 172 -19.93 6.83 -3.22
CA VAL A 172 -19.35 6.79 -4.56
C VAL A 172 -18.85 5.40 -4.98
N SER A 173 -18.93 4.41 -4.11
CA SER A 173 -18.50 3.05 -4.38
C SER A 173 -19.67 2.17 -4.84
N PRO A 174 -19.52 1.41 -5.92
CA PRO A 174 -20.55 0.49 -6.40
C PRO A 174 -20.92 -0.58 -5.36
N GLU A 175 -19.96 -0.98 -4.55
CA GLU A 175 -20.12 -2.02 -3.52
C GLU A 175 -21.04 -1.59 -2.38
N THR A 176 -21.31 -0.32 -2.24
CA THR A 176 -22.11 0.24 -1.14
C THR A 176 -23.25 1.16 -1.60
N ASN A 177 -23.39 1.30 -2.92
CA ASN A 177 -24.46 2.05 -3.56
C ASN A 177 -25.04 1.25 -4.74
N GLY A 178 -26.22 0.69 -4.58
CA GLY A 178 -26.83 -0.19 -5.56
C GLY A 178 -27.09 0.46 -6.91
N ALA A 179 -27.39 1.75 -6.95
CA ALA A 179 -27.53 2.48 -8.22
C ALA A 179 -26.20 2.54 -8.97
N LEU A 180 -25.07 2.72 -8.27
CA LEU A 180 -23.74 2.66 -8.88
C LEU A 180 -23.35 1.24 -9.27
N SER A 181 -23.67 0.25 -8.44
CA SER A 181 -23.51 -1.16 -8.79
C SER A 181 -24.17 -1.48 -10.12
N PHE A 182 -25.44 -1.12 -10.27
CA PHE A 182 -26.18 -1.34 -11.52
C PHE A 182 -25.56 -0.59 -12.71
N ARG A 183 -25.21 0.69 -12.54
CA ARG A 183 -24.57 1.48 -13.59
C ARG A 183 -23.20 0.93 -14.00
N SER A 184 -22.43 0.42 -13.05
CA SER A 184 -21.12 -0.16 -13.35
C SER A 184 -21.23 -1.47 -14.16
N TRP A 185 -22.20 -2.31 -13.86
CA TRP A 185 -22.47 -3.52 -14.65
C TRP A 185 -23.05 -3.17 -16.03
N SER A 186 -23.90 -2.16 -16.13
CA SER A 186 -24.39 -1.65 -17.42
C SER A 186 -23.25 -1.17 -18.30
N PHE A 187 -22.27 -0.46 -17.73
CA PHE A 187 -21.09 -0.04 -18.46
C PHE A 187 -20.24 -1.23 -18.95
N VAL A 188 -20.09 -2.29 -18.16
CA VAL A 188 -19.43 -3.53 -18.60
C VAL A 188 -20.16 -4.16 -19.77
N LYS A 189 -21.50 -4.21 -19.74
CA LYS A 189 -22.31 -4.70 -20.84
C LYS A 189 -22.04 -3.91 -22.13
N ASP A 190 -22.01 -2.59 -22.04
CA ASP A 190 -21.76 -1.73 -23.19
C ASP A 190 -20.35 -1.89 -23.78
N GLN A 191 -19.34 -2.16 -22.94
CA GLN A 191 -17.97 -2.31 -23.36
C GLN A 191 -17.62 -3.72 -23.86
N CYS A 192 -18.16 -4.75 -23.23
CA CYS A 192 -17.77 -6.15 -23.43
C CYS A 192 -18.88 -7.03 -23.98
N GLY A 193 -20.11 -6.52 -24.09
CA GLY A 193 -21.29 -7.33 -24.50
C GLY A 193 -21.75 -8.34 -23.45
N VAL A 194 -21.16 -8.36 -22.27
CA VAL A 194 -21.53 -9.30 -21.18
C VAL A 194 -22.54 -8.62 -20.26
N ASP A 195 -23.75 -9.10 -20.23
CA ASP A 195 -24.80 -8.61 -19.34
C ASP A 195 -24.76 -9.36 -18.00
N ALA A 196 -24.36 -8.65 -16.97
CA ALA A 196 -24.35 -9.11 -15.60
C ALA A 196 -25.12 -8.17 -14.66
N SER A 197 -26.00 -7.33 -15.20
CA SER A 197 -26.82 -6.39 -14.43
C SER A 197 -27.74 -7.09 -13.42
N PHE A 198 -28.12 -8.35 -13.69
CA PHE A 198 -28.89 -9.18 -12.77
C PHE A 198 -28.27 -9.32 -11.37
N LEU A 199 -26.93 -9.13 -11.27
CA LEU A 199 -26.21 -9.20 -9.99
C LEU A 199 -26.51 -8.01 -9.06
N SER A 200 -27.11 -6.94 -9.58
CA SER A 200 -27.38 -5.71 -8.84
C SER A 200 -28.80 -5.18 -8.97
N GLU A 201 -29.62 -5.75 -9.83
CA GLU A 201 -30.99 -5.27 -10.10
C GLU A 201 -31.87 -5.21 -8.84
N GLY A 202 -31.72 -6.16 -7.93
CA GLY A 202 -32.47 -6.20 -6.67
C GLY A 202 -32.11 -5.11 -5.68
N HIS A 203 -30.99 -4.39 -5.90
CA HIS A 203 -30.42 -3.45 -4.95
C HIS A 203 -30.29 -2.02 -5.46
N ILE A 204 -30.90 -1.67 -6.60
CA ILE A 204 -30.74 -0.34 -7.22
C ILE A 204 -31.10 0.81 -6.25
N ALA A 205 -32.08 0.61 -5.39
CA ALA A 205 -32.51 1.61 -4.42
C ALA A 205 -31.71 1.57 -3.11
N ASP A 206 -30.94 0.52 -2.88
CA ASP A 206 -30.26 0.30 -1.61
C ASP A 206 -28.96 1.11 -1.53
N LYS A 207 -28.70 1.64 -0.35
CA LYS A 207 -27.49 2.42 -0.07
C LYS A 207 -27.05 2.16 1.35
N ILE A 208 -25.76 1.95 1.53
CA ILE A 208 -25.15 1.76 2.85
C ILE A 208 -24.59 3.10 3.31
N THR A 209 -24.95 3.51 4.52
CA THR A 209 -24.41 4.71 5.17
C THR A 209 -23.54 4.33 6.35
N PHE A 210 -22.73 5.28 6.82
CA PHE A 210 -21.92 5.05 8.03
C PHE A 210 -22.82 4.79 9.27
N ASP A 211 -23.98 5.43 9.32
CA ASP A 211 -24.94 5.21 10.42
C ASP A 211 -25.49 3.78 10.40
N ASP A 212 -25.82 3.24 9.23
CA ASP A 212 -26.21 1.83 9.10
C ASP A 212 -25.11 0.90 9.62
N LEU A 213 -23.85 1.18 9.25
CA LEU A 213 -22.69 0.39 9.65
C LEU A 213 -22.39 0.50 11.13
N ALA A 214 -22.69 1.64 11.77
CA ALA A 214 -22.47 1.83 13.20
C ALA A 214 -23.24 0.82 14.06
N HIS A 215 -24.32 0.27 13.54
CA HIS A 215 -25.17 -0.71 14.23
C HIS A 215 -24.85 -2.15 13.84
N ARG A 216 -24.38 -2.40 12.63
CA ARG A 216 -24.07 -3.76 12.14
C ARG A 216 -23.20 -3.72 10.89
N PRO A 217 -22.36 -4.73 10.67
CA PRO A 217 -21.72 -4.92 9.35
C PRO A 217 -22.80 -5.10 8.26
N ALA A 218 -22.52 -4.57 7.08
CA ALA A 218 -23.40 -4.73 5.93
C ALA A 218 -22.75 -5.59 4.84
N LYS A 219 -23.54 -6.40 4.15
CA LYS A 219 -23.10 -7.11 2.95
C LYS A 219 -22.94 -6.09 1.82
N THR A 220 -21.84 -6.17 1.10
CA THR A 220 -21.58 -5.34 -0.07
C THR A 220 -22.39 -5.80 -1.27
N PHE A 221 -22.72 -4.87 -2.16
CA PHE A 221 -23.35 -5.20 -3.45
C PHE A 221 -22.30 -5.74 -4.42
N SER A 222 -22.76 -6.46 -5.43
CA SER A 222 -21.87 -6.93 -6.49
C SER A 222 -21.39 -5.76 -7.36
N ALA A 223 -20.13 -5.79 -7.70
CA ALA A 223 -19.53 -4.79 -8.60
C ALA A 223 -18.47 -5.46 -9.48
N PRO A 224 -18.16 -4.89 -10.66
CA PRO A 224 -17.17 -5.48 -11.55
C PRO A 224 -15.78 -5.64 -10.94
N ASP A 225 -15.39 -4.75 -10.05
CA ASP A 225 -14.12 -4.83 -9.32
C ASP A 225 -14.18 -5.71 -8.07
N TRP A 226 -15.38 -5.84 -7.51
CA TRP A 226 -15.65 -6.64 -6.32
C TRP A 226 -16.74 -7.65 -6.62
N SER A 227 -16.37 -8.89 -6.76
CA SER A 227 -17.26 -9.97 -7.14
C SER A 227 -18.03 -10.59 -5.99
N GLY A 228 -18.46 -9.79 -5.04
CA GLY A 228 -19.42 -10.23 -4.04
C GLY A 228 -20.69 -10.77 -4.70
N THR A 229 -21.29 -11.81 -4.14
CA THR A 229 -22.49 -12.41 -4.68
C THR A 229 -23.73 -12.00 -3.91
N GLU A 230 -24.79 -11.71 -4.66
CA GLU A 230 -26.03 -11.22 -4.10
C GLU A 230 -26.97 -12.36 -3.65
N ASN A 231 -26.79 -13.54 -4.18
CA ASN A 231 -27.63 -14.67 -3.84
C ASN A 231 -26.82 -15.88 -3.39
N ASP A 232 -27.47 -16.80 -2.66
CA ASP A 232 -26.85 -17.98 -2.08
C ASP A 232 -26.48 -19.05 -3.11
N GLU A 233 -27.01 -18.96 -4.32
CA GLU A 233 -26.72 -19.89 -5.40
C GLU A 233 -25.39 -19.62 -6.08
N ILE A 234 -24.90 -18.39 -6.00
CA ILE A 234 -23.60 -17.99 -6.55
C ILE A 234 -22.65 -17.75 -5.40
N PRO A 235 -21.71 -18.65 -5.13
CA PRO A 235 -20.77 -18.49 -4.01
C PRO A 235 -19.85 -17.32 -4.24
N TYR A 236 -19.47 -16.63 -3.17
CA TYR A 236 -18.41 -15.62 -3.23
C TYR A 236 -17.11 -16.25 -3.72
N VAL A 237 -16.59 -15.72 -4.80
CA VAL A 237 -15.30 -16.10 -5.37
C VAL A 237 -14.55 -14.84 -5.77
N ALA A 238 -13.36 -14.65 -5.26
CA ALA A 238 -12.49 -13.56 -5.72
C ALA A 238 -12.29 -13.66 -7.24
N PHE A 239 -12.34 -12.52 -7.90
CA PHE A 239 -12.23 -12.43 -9.37
C PHE A 239 -13.34 -13.18 -10.14
N TRP A 240 -14.55 -13.19 -9.58
CA TRP A 240 -15.70 -13.88 -10.17
C TRP A 240 -15.96 -13.43 -11.63
N GLN A 241 -15.91 -12.13 -11.90
CA GLN A 241 -16.08 -11.57 -13.23
C GLN A 241 -15.04 -12.07 -14.25
N ASN A 242 -13.82 -12.33 -13.82
CA ASN A 242 -12.78 -12.89 -14.69
C ASN A 242 -12.97 -14.38 -14.93
N LYS A 243 -13.46 -15.12 -13.92
CA LYS A 243 -13.59 -16.58 -13.98
C LYS A 243 -14.89 -17.03 -14.67
N TYR A 244 -15.99 -16.37 -14.39
CA TYR A 244 -17.30 -16.79 -14.86
C TYR A 244 -17.84 -15.93 -16.01
N LEU A 245 -17.59 -14.62 -15.99
CA LEU A 245 -17.98 -13.75 -17.11
C LEU A 245 -16.86 -13.63 -18.15
N LEU A 246 -15.70 -14.20 -17.90
CA LEU A 246 -14.54 -14.19 -18.77
C LEU A 246 -14.08 -12.78 -19.16
N LEU A 247 -14.30 -11.79 -18.30
CA LEU A 247 -13.75 -10.47 -18.50
C LEU A 247 -12.22 -10.53 -18.49
N PRO A 248 -11.54 -9.83 -19.40
CA PRO A 248 -10.09 -9.86 -19.48
C PRO A 248 -9.44 -9.40 -18.18
N TRP A 249 -8.36 -10.07 -17.80
CA TRP A 249 -7.48 -9.58 -16.75
C TRP A 249 -6.79 -8.28 -17.16
N ARG A 250 -6.41 -7.47 -16.17
CA ARG A 250 -5.65 -6.25 -16.42
C ARG A 250 -4.15 -6.52 -16.60
N THR A 251 -3.86 -7.45 -17.45
CA THR A 251 -2.52 -7.77 -17.95
C THR A 251 -2.47 -7.39 -19.43
N ILE A 252 -1.29 -7.27 -20.01
CA ILE A 252 -1.16 -6.87 -21.42
C ILE A 252 -1.93 -7.80 -22.35
N THR A 253 -2.01 -9.10 -22.04
CA THR A 253 -2.76 -10.06 -22.86
C THR A 253 -4.19 -10.29 -22.41
N GLY A 254 -4.61 -9.69 -21.30
CA GLY A 254 -5.90 -9.96 -20.69
C GLY A 254 -6.02 -11.33 -20.04
N ARG A 255 -4.93 -12.07 -19.91
CA ARG A 255 -4.88 -13.44 -19.41
C ARG A 255 -3.92 -13.60 -18.25
N GLN A 256 -4.15 -14.58 -17.42
CA GLN A 256 -3.14 -15.09 -16.50
C GLN A 256 -2.10 -15.87 -17.31
N GLN A 257 -0.84 -15.56 -17.12
CA GLN A 257 0.26 -16.13 -17.93
C GLN A 257 1.31 -16.77 -17.05
N PHE A 258 1.73 -17.97 -17.42
CA PHE A 258 2.89 -18.66 -16.86
C PHE A 258 4.15 -18.46 -17.72
N TYR A 259 3.97 -18.15 -19.01
CA TYR A 259 5.00 -17.76 -19.96
C TYR A 259 4.73 -16.35 -20.43
N GLN A 260 5.71 -15.48 -20.32
CA GLN A 260 5.59 -14.09 -20.72
C GLN A 260 6.33 -13.87 -22.04
N ASP A 261 5.58 -13.90 -23.13
CA ASP A 261 6.12 -13.72 -24.47
C ASP A 261 6.36 -12.25 -24.81
N HIS A 262 7.36 -11.67 -24.15
CA HIS A 262 7.79 -10.31 -24.40
C HIS A 262 9.28 -10.31 -24.74
N ALA A 263 9.69 -9.53 -25.75
CA ALA A 263 11.07 -9.52 -26.24
C ALA A 263 12.11 -9.28 -25.13
N TRP A 264 11.86 -8.34 -24.24
CA TRP A 264 12.75 -8.06 -23.11
C TRP A 264 12.77 -9.19 -22.08
N MET A 265 11.59 -9.75 -21.75
CA MET A 265 11.54 -10.89 -20.85
C MET A 265 12.36 -12.07 -21.36
N ARG A 266 12.28 -12.34 -22.65
CA ARG A 266 13.08 -13.38 -23.30
C ARG A 266 14.58 -13.04 -23.32
N ALA A 267 14.92 -11.80 -23.66
CA ALA A 267 16.31 -11.33 -23.68
C ALA A 267 17.01 -11.42 -22.33
N PHE A 268 16.28 -11.18 -21.25
CA PHE A 268 16.77 -11.30 -19.86
C PHE A 268 16.51 -12.66 -19.23
N GLY A 269 15.94 -13.63 -19.99
CA GLY A 269 15.65 -14.97 -19.50
C GLY A 269 14.63 -15.01 -18.35
N GLN A 270 13.66 -14.10 -18.34
CA GLN A 270 12.64 -13.96 -17.29
C GLN A 270 11.22 -14.34 -17.75
N GLN A 271 11.12 -14.95 -18.91
CA GLN A 271 9.83 -15.34 -19.49
C GLN A 271 9.11 -16.46 -18.71
N PHE A 272 9.83 -17.21 -17.89
CA PHE A 272 9.29 -18.18 -16.97
C PHE A 272 9.57 -17.78 -15.52
N ALA A 273 8.71 -18.22 -14.60
CA ALA A 273 9.04 -18.24 -13.19
C ALA A 273 10.14 -19.29 -12.95
N GLN A 274 11.32 -18.86 -12.58
CA GLN A 274 12.46 -19.74 -12.29
C GLN A 274 13.28 -19.19 -11.16
N TYR A 275 13.95 -20.10 -10.43
CA TYR A 275 14.84 -19.71 -9.36
C TYR A 275 16.01 -18.86 -9.89
N ARG A 276 16.33 -17.82 -9.17
CA ARG A 276 17.53 -17.01 -9.35
C ARG A 276 18.17 -16.77 -8.00
N ALA A 277 19.48 -16.83 -7.98
CA ALA A 277 20.22 -16.50 -6.77
C ALA A 277 19.93 -15.05 -6.32
N PRO A 278 19.86 -14.80 -5.02
CA PRO A 278 19.69 -13.44 -4.49
C PRO A 278 20.75 -12.49 -5.03
N ALA A 279 20.30 -11.30 -5.44
CA ALA A 279 21.18 -10.31 -6.04
C ALA A 279 22.22 -9.73 -5.07
N ASN A 280 22.02 -9.88 -3.78
CA ASN A 280 22.83 -9.31 -2.71
C ASN A 280 24.03 -10.15 -2.27
N GLN A 281 24.24 -11.33 -2.83
CA GLN A 281 25.39 -12.16 -2.45
C GLN A 281 26.73 -11.42 -2.51
N ARG A 282 26.89 -10.50 -3.44
CA ARG A 282 28.09 -9.67 -3.58
C ARG A 282 28.21 -8.57 -2.54
N ALA A 283 27.10 -8.12 -1.98
CA ALA A 283 27.09 -7.04 -0.99
C ALA A 283 27.63 -7.48 0.38
N LEU A 284 27.65 -8.79 0.65
CA LEU A 284 28.23 -9.34 1.87
C LEU A 284 29.77 -9.21 1.93
N SER A 285 30.44 -9.22 0.79
CA SER A 285 31.89 -9.17 0.72
C SER A 285 32.52 -7.84 1.12
N GLY A 286 31.74 -6.73 1.08
CA GLY A 286 32.19 -5.40 1.44
C GLY A 286 32.07 -5.02 2.92
N TYR A 287 31.46 -5.89 3.74
CA TYR A 287 31.17 -5.58 5.16
C TYR A 287 32.00 -6.40 6.15
N ARG A 288 33.19 -6.81 5.77
CA ARG A 288 34.15 -7.49 6.66
C ARG A 288 34.82 -6.56 7.67
N ASP A 289 34.74 -5.24 7.46
CA ASP A 289 35.46 -4.22 8.25
C ASP A 289 34.65 -3.69 9.45
N VAL A 290 33.57 -4.41 9.84
CA VAL A 290 32.89 -4.13 11.10
C VAL A 290 33.80 -4.49 12.26
N ALA A 291 33.91 -3.59 13.24
CA ALA A 291 34.70 -3.81 14.43
C ALA A 291 34.38 -5.17 15.07
N ASP A 292 35.41 -5.97 15.26
CA ASP A 292 35.28 -7.27 15.91
C ASP A 292 34.89 -7.07 17.39
N ASN A 293 33.79 -7.69 17.80
CA ASN A 293 33.33 -7.63 19.18
C ASN A 293 33.69 -8.91 19.95
N GLY A 294 34.50 -9.79 19.35
CA GLY A 294 34.91 -11.07 19.92
C GLY A 294 33.91 -12.22 19.79
N ASN A 295 32.70 -11.94 19.31
CA ASN A 295 31.68 -12.96 19.05
C ASN A 295 31.73 -13.44 17.59
N LYS A 296 31.52 -14.72 17.40
CA LYS A 296 31.50 -15.32 16.07
C LYS A 296 30.31 -14.80 15.27
N ALA A 297 30.57 -14.23 14.09
CA ALA A 297 29.57 -13.88 13.14
C ALA A 297 29.36 -14.99 12.09
N ILE A 298 28.12 -15.25 11.73
CA ILE A 298 27.73 -16.21 10.69
C ILE A 298 26.87 -15.50 9.64
N ILE A 299 26.81 -16.08 8.45
CA ILE A 299 25.97 -15.54 7.36
C ILE A 299 24.71 -16.39 7.27
N LEU A 300 23.56 -15.74 7.33
CA LEU A 300 22.26 -16.37 7.15
C LEU A 300 21.46 -15.64 6.06
N ASN A 301 20.59 -16.38 5.37
CA ASN A 301 19.57 -15.76 4.54
C ASN A 301 18.60 -15.02 5.46
N PHE A 302 18.41 -13.72 5.22
CA PHE A 302 17.58 -12.86 6.04
C PHE A 302 16.23 -12.64 5.34
N MET A 303 15.19 -13.20 5.93
CA MET A 303 13.83 -13.07 5.42
C MET A 303 12.96 -12.24 6.35
N THR A 304 12.02 -11.51 5.75
CA THR A 304 11.03 -10.73 6.49
C THR A 304 9.64 -11.28 6.20
N ALA A 305 9.01 -11.86 7.21
CA ALA A 305 7.68 -12.44 7.11
C ALA A 305 6.64 -11.59 7.85
N HIS A 306 5.37 -11.79 7.51
CA HIS A 306 4.28 -11.23 8.30
C HIS A 306 4.23 -11.89 9.67
N GLN A 307 3.86 -11.11 10.68
CA GLN A 307 3.66 -11.61 12.02
C GLN A 307 2.34 -12.39 12.11
N LYS A 308 2.36 -13.49 12.85
CA LYS A 308 1.16 -14.31 13.03
C LYS A 308 0.08 -13.60 13.87
N TRP A 309 0.50 -12.82 14.88
CA TRP A 309 -0.38 -12.25 15.89
C TRP A 309 -0.48 -10.73 15.83
N GLY A 310 -0.03 -10.13 14.75
CA GLY A 310 -0.04 -8.69 14.54
C GLY A 310 -0.31 -8.33 13.09
N ILE A 311 -0.69 -7.09 12.86
CA ILE A 311 -0.83 -6.48 11.54
C ILE A 311 0.16 -5.32 11.49
N HIS A 312 1.33 -5.56 10.95
CA HIS A 312 2.45 -4.64 11.04
C HIS A 312 2.71 -4.23 12.50
N SER A 313 2.74 -2.95 12.84
CA SER A 313 2.90 -2.47 14.21
C SER A 313 1.60 -2.53 15.05
N THR A 314 0.46 -2.81 14.45
CA THR A 314 -0.81 -2.91 15.14
C THR A 314 -0.83 -4.14 16.04
N TYR A 315 -1.28 -3.99 17.28
CA TYR A 315 -1.34 -4.97 18.35
C TYR A 315 -0.02 -5.28 19.05
N TYR A 316 1.07 -4.61 18.73
CA TYR A 316 2.36 -4.81 19.39
C TYR A 316 2.36 -4.46 20.89
N ASP A 317 1.54 -3.52 21.27
CA ASP A 317 1.33 -3.03 22.64
C ASP A 317 0.19 -3.76 23.37
N ASN A 318 -0.48 -4.72 22.71
CA ASN A 318 -1.52 -5.51 23.33
C ASN A 318 -0.90 -6.59 24.22
N GLU A 319 -1.21 -6.59 25.52
CA GLU A 319 -0.66 -7.51 26.51
C GLU A 319 -0.81 -8.98 26.14
N ARG A 320 -1.96 -9.37 25.59
CA ARG A 320 -2.19 -10.76 25.15
C ARG A 320 -1.32 -11.14 23.95
N MET A 321 -1.12 -10.19 23.02
CA MET A 321 -0.23 -10.42 21.86
C MET A 321 1.23 -10.48 22.30
N LEU A 322 1.65 -9.65 23.24
CA LEU A 322 2.99 -9.74 23.84
C LEU A 322 3.23 -11.09 24.50
N THR A 323 2.24 -11.65 25.19
CA THR A 323 2.31 -12.99 25.77
C THR A 323 2.47 -14.08 24.72
N LEU A 324 1.79 -13.96 23.56
CA LEU A 324 1.83 -14.96 22.48
C LEU A 324 3.07 -14.85 21.60
N SER A 325 3.65 -13.66 21.46
CA SER A 325 4.71 -13.38 20.47
C SER A 325 6.04 -12.93 21.06
N ARG A 326 6.22 -12.98 22.36
CA ARG A 326 7.38 -12.48 23.14
C ARG A 326 7.59 -10.96 23.09
N GLY A 327 6.88 -10.21 22.28
CA GLY A 327 7.02 -8.76 22.16
C GLY A 327 8.39 -8.24 21.71
N GLY A 328 8.42 -7.01 21.22
CA GLY A 328 9.64 -6.35 20.77
C GLY A 328 10.26 -6.93 19.49
N PRO A 329 11.43 -6.45 19.09
CA PRO A 329 12.13 -6.96 17.93
C PRO A 329 12.72 -8.34 18.20
N VAL A 330 12.32 -9.32 17.41
CA VAL A 330 12.77 -10.70 17.51
C VAL A 330 13.23 -11.24 16.16
N VAL A 331 14.29 -12.06 16.19
CA VAL A 331 14.83 -12.73 15.01
C VAL A 331 14.85 -14.23 15.27
N TRP A 332 14.11 -14.97 14.48
CA TRP A 332 14.06 -16.42 14.52
C TRP A 332 15.25 -17.03 13.79
N MET A 333 15.88 -18.04 14.37
CA MET A 333 16.98 -18.78 13.76
C MET A 333 16.99 -20.23 14.22
N SER A 334 17.70 -21.09 13.49
CA SER A 334 17.83 -22.51 13.85
C SER A 334 18.68 -22.67 15.09
N ASP A 335 18.46 -23.77 15.84
CA ASP A 335 19.28 -24.20 16.97
C ASP A 335 20.71 -24.56 16.54
N ILE A 336 20.88 -25.10 15.33
CA ILE A 336 22.19 -25.41 14.75
C ILE A 336 22.99 -24.14 14.48
N ASP A 337 22.40 -23.15 13.80
CA ASP A 337 23.06 -21.87 13.51
C ASP A 337 23.36 -21.09 14.79
N ALA A 338 22.42 -21.10 15.73
CA ALA A 338 22.60 -20.46 17.03
C ALA A 338 23.77 -21.05 17.79
N ALA A 339 23.85 -22.37 17.89
CA ALA A 339 24.98 -23.08 18.53
C ALA A 339 26.32 -22.77 17.82
N ASN A 340 26.31 -22.73 16.49
CA ASN A 340 27.48 -22.40 15.68
C ASN A 340 27.98 -20.97 15.91
N ALA A 341 27.08 -20.02 16.20
CA ALA A 341 27.41 -18.62 16.48
C ALA A 341 27.59 -18.32 17.98
N GLY A 342 27.41 -19.31 18.87
CA GLY A 342 27.44 -19.11 20.32
C GLY A 342 26.26 -18.28 20.84
N ILE A 343 25.12 -18.31 20.15
CA ILE A 343 23.89 -17.62 20.50
C ILE A 343 22.97 -18.58 21.25
N VAL A 344 22.37 -18.11 22.33
CA VAL A 344 21.31 -18.84 23.04
C VAL A 344 19.97 -18.09 22.91
N ASP A 345 18.90 -18.82 23.19
CA ASP A 345 17.54 -18.23 23.11
C ASP A 345 17.45 -16.98 24.00
N ASN A 346 16.86 -15.92 23.45
CA ASN A 346 16.70 -14.61 24.08
C ASN A 346 17.95 -13.73 24.18
N ASP A 347 19.08 -14.13 23.64
CA ASP A 347 20.24 -13.23 23.47
C ASP A 347 19.89 -12.07 22.56
N TRP A 348 20.46 -10.90 22.84
CA TRP A 348 20.46 -9.80 21.90
C TRP A 348 21.48 -10.07 20.80
N ILE A 349 21.00 -9.97 19.56
CA ILE A 349 21.78 -10.17 18.35
C ILE A 349 21.61 -9.01 17.40
N GLU A 350 22.58 -8.81 16.55
CA GLU A 350 22.48 -7.89 15.43
C GLU A 350 22.65 -8.60 14.10
N CYS A 351 21.86 -8.19 13.13
CA CYS A 351 21.91 -8.66 11.75
C CYS A 351 22.27 -7.48 10.86
N TRP A 352 23.29 -7.61 10.01
CA TRP A 352 23.73 -6.50 9.16
C TRP A 352 24.26 -6.96 7.81
N ASN A 353 24.21 -6.05 6.86
CA ASN A 353 24.81 -6.16 5.54
C ASN A 353 25.13 -4.76 4.98
N ALA A 354 25.45 -4.66 3.70
CA ALA A 354 25.76 -3.38 3.03
C ALA A 354 24.60 -2.35 3.04
N ASN A 355 23.38 -2.76 3.31
CA ASN A 355 22.22 -1.87 3.30
C ASN A 355 21.97 -1.24 4.67
N GLY A 356 22.32 -1.95 5.75
CA GLY A 356 22.12 -1.48 7.12
C GLY A 356 22.17 -2.61 8.14
N ALA A 357 21.79 -2.27 9.37
CA ALA A 357 21.76 -3.17 10.49
C ALA A 357 20.42 -3.15 11.22
N VAL A 358 20.07 -4.28 11.85
CA VAL A 358 18.92 -4.40 12.72
C VAL A 358 19.30 -5.21 13.97
N VAL A 359 18.75 -4.80 15.10
CA VAL A 359 18.95 -5.45 16.40
C VAL A 359 17.65 -6.14 16.81
N GLY A 360 17.77 -7.33 17.37
CA GLY A 360 16.64 -8.07 17.91
C GLY A 360 17.07 -9.15 18.90
N ARG A 361 16.10 -9.72 19.61
CA ARG A 361 16.35 -10.89 20.47
C ARG A 361 16.24 -12.17 19.66
N ALA A 362 17.16 -13.06 19.84
CA ALA A 362 17.14 -14.37 19.19
C ALA A 362 15.96 -15.22 19.69
N ILE A 363 15.22 -15.79 18.77
CA ILE A 363 14.33 -16.93 19.04
C ILE A 363 14.97 -18.15 18.41
N VAL A 364 15.55 -18.99 19.25
CA VAL A 364 16.21 -20.22 18.82
C VAL A 364 15.19 -21.36 18.76
N SER A 365 15.03 -21.96 17.59
CA SER A 365 13.99 -22.96 17.38
C SER A 365 14.38 -23.99 16.33
N SER A 366 14.20 -25.28 16.67
CA SER A 366 14.34 -26.40 15.74
C SER A 366 13.30 -26.41 14.59
N ARG A 367 12.32 -25.48 14.61
CA ARG A 367 11.40 -25.25 13.48
C ARG A 367 12.03 -24.46 12.34
N MET A 368 13.13 -23.77 12.62
CA MET A 368 13.83 -22.98 11.62
C MET A 368 14.83 -23.86 10.88
N PRO A 369 14.83 -23.84 9.55
CA PRO A 369 15.87 -24.50 8.78
C PRO A 369 17.23 -23.82 8.99
N GLU A 370 18.30 -24.61 8.90
CA GLU A 370 19.67 -24.11 8.91
C GLU A 370 19.93 -23.15 7.76
N GLY A 371 20.72 -22.12 7.99
CA GLY A 371 21.07 -21.11 7.00
C GLY A 371 20.03 -19.98 6.84
N LEU A 372 18.97 -19.95 7.65
CA LEU A 372 17.88 -18.99 7.55
C LEU A 372 17.64 -18.28 8.88
N CYS A 373 17.47 -16.96 8.82
CA CYS A 373 16.87 -16.19 9.90
C CYS A 373 15.68 -15.37 9.42
N VAL A 374 14.70 -15.17 10.30
CA VAL A 374 13.47 -14.47 9.98
C VAL A 374 13.16 -13.40 11.01
N MET A 375 13.03 -12.17 10.56
CA MET A 375 12.49 -11.08 11.37
C MET A 375 11.10 -10.72 10.87
N GLN A 376 10.14 -10.61 11.78
CA GLN A 376 8.78 -10.26 11.40
C GLN A 376 8.64 -8.77 11.09
N HIS A 377 7.68 -8.44 10.23
CA HIS A 377 7.43 -7.08 9.75
C HIS A 377 7.11 -6.09 10.86
N ALA A 378 7.58 -4.85 10.65
CA ALA A 378 7.12 -3.65 11.32
C ALA A 378 7.16 -3.74 12.85
N THR A 379 8.23 -4.32 13.36
CA THR A 379 8.56 -4.23 14.78
C THR A 379 8.80 -2.77 15.18
N GLU A 380 8.69 -2.49 16.45
CA GLU A 380 8.99 -1.16 16.99
C GLU A 380 10.42 -0.75 16.63
N LYS A 381 10.61 0.53 16.36
CA LYS A 381 11.89 1.09 15.91
C LYS A 381 12.57 1.94 16.97
N THR A 382 11.82 2.38 17.94
CA THR A 382 12.25 3.37 18.93
C THR A 382 12.17 2.81 20.33
N VAL A 383 10.98 2.35 20.72
CA VAL A 383 10.75 1.73 22.03
C VAL A 383 11.23 0.28 22.02
N ASN A 384 11.91 -0.15 23.06
CA ASN A 384 12.46 -1.51 23.17
C ASN A 384 13.45 -1.91 22.06
N THR A 385 14.09 -0.93 21.41
CA THR A 385 15.08 -1.16 20.36
C THR A 385 16.42 -0.54 20.78
N PRO A 386 17.41 -1.33 21.22
CA PRO A 386 18.71 -0.81 21.63
C PRO A 386 19.57 -0.40 20.45
N GLY A 387 20.68 0.24 20.73
CA GLY A 387 21.69 0.60 19.74
C GLY A 387 22.38 -0.62 19.15
N SER A 388 22.75 -0.54 17.88
CA SER A 388 23.58 -1.54 17.18
C SER A 388 25.07 -1.28 17.46
N GLU A 389 25.81 -2.32 17.79
CA GLU A 389 27.28 -2.24 17.92
C GLU A 389 27.96 -2.03 16.57
N VAL A 390 27.31 -2.42 15.46
CA VAL A 390 27.83 -2.21 14.09
C VAL A 390 27.75 -0.76 13.67
N THR A 391 26.62 -0.10 13.91
CA THR A 391 26.35 1.24 13.38
C THR A 391 26.53 2.34 14.41
N GLY A 392 26.51 2.04 15.69
CA GLY A 392 26.46 3.02 16.78
C GLY A 392 25.14 3.82 16.83
N LEU A 393 24.16 3.42 16.03
CA LEU A 393 22.83 4.04 15.96
C LEU A 393 21.79 3.10 16.55
N ARG A 394 20.58 3.61 16.79
CA ARG A 394 19.46 2.77 17.22
C ARG A 394 19.20 1.64 16.21
N GLY A 395 18.85 0.47 16.69
CA GLY A 395 18.98 -0.81 15.99
C GLY A 395 18.04 -1.07 14.81
N GLY A 396 17.40 -0.06 14.25
CA GLY A 396 16.67 -0.20 12.98
C GLY A 396 15.43 -1.08 13.03
N ASP A 397 14.96 -1.47 11.84
CA ASP A 397 13.83 -2.39 11.65
C ASP A 397 14.13 -3.46 10.58
N HIS A 398 13.15 -4.31 10.33
CA HIS A 398 13.25 -5.39 9.35
C HIS A 398 13.64 -4.94 7.93
N ASN A 399 13.42 -3.67 7.56
CA ASN A 399 13.82 -3.13 6.26
C ASN A 399 15.26 -2.63 6.23
N SER A 400 15.91 -2.45 7.39
CA SER A 400 17.27 -1.88 7.43
C SER A 400 18.30 -2.70 6.64
N PRO A 401 18.34 -4.04 6.70
CA PRO A 401 19.23 -4.85 5.88
C PRO A 401 18.68 -5.17 4.50
N THR A 402 17.52 -4.64 4.10
CA THR A 402 16.92 -4.92 2.79
C THR A 402 17.00 -3.71 1.86
N ARG A 403 16.84 -3.93 0.56
CA ARG A 403 16.73 -2.84 -0.42
C ARG A 403 15.90 -3.26 -1.64
N VAL A 404 15.40 -2.28 -2.35
CA VAL A 404 14.79 -2.48 -3.67
C VAL A 404 15.89 -2.59 -4.72
N ILE A 405 15.87 -3.67 -5.49
CA ILE A 405 16.75 -3.87 -6.65
C ILE A 405 15.88 -3.79 -7.89
N LEU A 406 16.16 -2.81 -8.77
CA LEU A 406 15.49 -2.70 -10.05
C LEU A 406 16.14 -3.66 -11.05
N ASN A 407 15.32 -4.55 -11.57
CA ASN A 407 15.69 -5.43 -12.68
C ASN A 407 15.33 -4.71 -14.00
N PRO A 408 16.12 -4.82 -15.08
CA PRO A 408 15.77 -4.25 -16.38
C PRO A 408 14.36 -4.59 -16.85
N THR A 409 13.88 -5.80 -16.57
CA THR A 409 12.51 -6.21 -16.92
C THR A 409 11.41 -5.49 -16.14
N HIS A 410 11.70 -4.85 -15.03
CA HIS A 410 10.76 -3.94 -14.34
C HIS A 410 10.48 -2.68 -15.17
N MET A 411 11.32 -2.39 -16.16
CA MET A 411 11.13 -1.27 -17.08
C MET A 411 10.32 -1.66 -18.32
N ILE A 412 9.91 -2.91 -18.42
CA ILE A 412 9.02 -3.35 -19.51
C ILE A 412 7.67 -2.67 -19.35
N GLY A 413 7.15 -2.14 -20.45
CA GLY A 413 6.11 -1.15 -20.37
C GLY A 413 6.61 0.03 -19.56
N GLY A 414 7.78 0.57 -19.89
CA GLY A 414 8.51 1.61 -19.14
C GLY A 414 7.66 2.82 -18.84
N TYR A 415 6.63 2.98 -19.58
CA TYR A 415 5.51 3.82 -19.28
C TYR A 415 4.68 3.31 -18.09
N GLY A 416 4.82 2.07 -17.70
CA GLY A 416 4.16 1.51 -16.53
C GLY A 416 4.55 2.20 -15.24
N HIS A 417 5.78 2.69 -15.11
CA HIS A 417 6.18 3.53 -14.00
C HIS A 417 5.59 4.94 -14.09
N LEU A 418 5.22 5.36 -15.27
CA LEU A 418 4.57 6.63 -15.57
C LEU A 418 3.06 6.46 -15.73
N SER A 419 2.58 5.23 -15.81
CA SER A 419 1.18 4.87 -15.98
C SER A 419 0.78 3.84 -14.94
N TYR A 420 0.12 4.27 -13.89
CA TYR A 420 -0.39 3.38 -12.84
C TYR A 420 -1.42 2.35 -13.34
N ALA A 421 -1.98 2.57 -14.51
CA ALA A 421 -2.91 1.64 -15.13
C ALA A 421 -2.21 0.44 -15.81
N PHE A 422 -0.91 0.50 -15.97
CA PHE A 422 -0.14 -0.51 -16.65
C PHE A 422 0.29 -1.61 -15.69
N ASN A 423 -0.15 -2.82 -15.91
CA ASN A 423 0.40 -3.97 -15.22
C ASN A 423 1.75 -4.29 -15.84
N TYR A 424 2.83 -3.98 -15.14
CA TYR A 424 4.15 -4.29 -15.62
C TYR A 424 4.40 -5.79 -15.64
N TYR A 425 5.19 -6.21 -16.58
CA TYR A 425 5.70 -7.57 -16.66
C TYR A 425 6.91 -7.70 -15.75
N GLY A 426 7.01 -8.82 -15.14
CA GLY A 426 8.20 -9.19 -14.42
C GLY A 426 7.92 -9.61 -13.00
N THR A 427 8.87 -10.34 -12.48
CA THR A 427 8.95 -10.67 -11.08
C THR A 427 9.37 -9.41 -10.34
N ILE A 428 8.59 -9.00 -9.36
CA ILE A 428 9.06 -8.08 -8.36
C ILE A 428 10.22 -8.76 -7.68
N ALA A 429 11.42 -8.18 -7.79
CA ALA A 429 12.56 -8.69 -7.04
C ALA A 429 12.21 -8.56 -5.56
N PRO A 430 12.07 -9.67 -4.82
CA PRO A 430 11.74 -9.58 -3.42
C PRO A 430 12.90 -8.94 -2.69
N ASN A 431 12.65 -7.84 -2.05
CA ASN A 431 13.56 -7.23 -1.09
C ASN A 431 13.67 -8.04 0.21
N ARG A 432 13.14 -9.26 0.20
CA ARG A 432 13.01 -10.16 1.35
C ARG A 432 13.88 -11.42 1.24
N ASP A 433 14.75 -11.45 0.28
CA ASP A 433 15.67 -12.57 0.03
C ASP A 433 17.09 -12.02 0.04
N ASP A 434 17.47 -11.47 1.17
CA ASP A 434 18.78 -10.90 1.41
C ASP A 434 19.60 -11.79 2.34
N PHE A 435 20.91 -11.63 2.30
CA PHE A 435 21.81 -12.22 3.28
C PHE A 435 22.26 -11.16 4.29
N ALA A 436 22.40 -11.60 5.53
CA ALA A 436 22.96 -10.78 6.59
C ALA A 436 23.99 -11.55 7.40
N TRP A 437 24.99 -10.83 7.89
CA TRP A 437 25.80 -11.29 9.00
C TRP A 437 24.97 -11.26 10.27
N VAL A 438 25.13 -12.27 11.12
CA VAL A 438 24.42 -12.38 12.41
C VAL A 438 25.43 -12.71 13.49
N ARG A 439 25.42 -11.93 14.56
CA ARG A 439 26.26 -12.21 15.76
C ARG A 439 25.56 -11.80 17.05
N LYS A 440 26.04 -12.33 18.15
CA LYS A 440 25.67 -11.93 19.50
C LYS A 440 26.25 -10.55 19.82
N MET A 441 25.45 -9.71 20.50
CA MET A 441 25.89 -8.42 21.03
C MET A 441 26.54 -8.61 22.42
N ASN A 442 27.53 -7.79 22.74
CA ASN A 442 28.17 -7.77 24.02
C ASN A 442 27.46 -6.94 25.07
N LYS A 443 26.78 -5.87 24.61
CA LYS A 443 26.04 -4.96 25.48
C LYS A 443 24.69 -4.57 24.86
N VAL A 444 23.77 -4.21 25.71
CA VAL A 444 22.49 -3.63 25.32
C VAL A 444 22.52 -2.16 25.75
N ASP A 445 22.59 -1.28 24.77
CA ASP A 445 22.60 0.16 24.98
C ASP A 445 21.24 0.72 24.52
N TRP A 446 20.42 1.13 25.46
CA TRP A 446 19.08 1.63 25.16
C TRP A 446 19.06 3.04 24.56
N MET A 447 20.22 3.76 24.63
CA MET A 447 20.38 5.11 24.08
C MET A 447 19.41 6.18 24.66
N ASP A 448 18.78 5.85 25.77
CA ASP A 448 17.79 6.73 26.40
C ASP A 448 18.45 7.80 27.29
N GLU A 449 19.65 7.52 27.79
CA GLU A 449 20.41 8.45 28.64
C GLU A 449 20.87 9.73 27.94
N GLU A 450 20.93 9.75 26.62
CA GLU A 450 21.28 10.97 25.85
C GLU A 450 20.10 11.95 25.71
N ALA A 451 18.88 11.48 25.72
CA ALA A 451 17.70 12.32 25.70
C ALA A 451 17.58 13.11 27.01
N ASP A 452 17.88 12.45 28.14
CA ASP A 452 17.86 13.09 29.47
C ASP A 452 19.02 14.08 29.64
N LYS A 453 20.16 13.83 29.03
CA LYS A 453 21.34 14.73 29.10
C LYS A 453 21.21 15.99 28.23
N LYS A 454 20.37 15.98 27.20
CA LYS A 454 20.12 17.11 26.31
C LYS A 454 18.97 18.01 26.76
N GLY A 455 18.46 17.78 27.98
CA GLY A 455 17.39 18.59 28.60
C GLY A 455 16.18 18.63 27.70
N GLY A 456 15.33 17.63 27.79
CA GLY A 456 14.17 17.42 26.95
C GLY A 456 13.37 18.69 26.68
N ALA A 457 13.59 19.24 25.51
CA ALA A 457 12.61 20.04 24.82
C ALA A 457 12.02 19.16 23.72
N VAL A 458 10.87 18.56 24.02
CA VAL A 458 9.97 18.02 23.01
C VAL A 458 8.95 19.09 22.70
#